data_e436ba392d8908ee6eaec0aecc1fbf85
#
_entry.id   e436ba392d8908ee6eaec0aecc1fbf85
#
_cell.length_a   1.000
_cell.length_b   1.000
_cell.length_c   1.000
_cell.angle_alpha   90.00
_cell.angle_beta   90.00
_cell.angle_gamma   90.00
#
_symmetry.space_group_name_H-M   'P 1'
#
loop_
_entity.id
_entity.type
_entity.pdbx_description
1 polymer ?
#
loop_
_entity_poly.entity_id
_entity_poly.type
_entity_poly.pdbx_seq_one_letter_code
_entity_poly.pdbx_strand_id
1 'polypeptide(L)'
;MTNANFRRIRNVLAALAVTTLIAACSPESETASTPSASGASSCSAESLQTLTTGKLTVATGEPAYYPWVIDDAPESGEGFEAAVAYAVAQQLGFAKEDVVWVRTTFDGAVTPGAKTFDFNLQQFSITEERKAAVDFSSPYYNAPQAVVTYKGSAIEGKTTIAELKGSKLGVAVATTSLDYVKDQIGVEPQVFNDNAAAVTALINGQIDGIVLDLPSAFYVSAVQIEDGNGLILGQLPSTGEGDNFGLLLAKDSPITSCVSQAVDAIKADGSLDAITATWLGTDAGAPVLK
;
A
#
# COMPACT_ATOMS: atom_id res chain seq x y z
N MET A 1 65.07 -24.33 4.02
CA MET A 1 66.21 -23.40 4.01
C MET A 1 65.76 -22.16 4.75
N THR A 2 66.09 -22.15 6.00
CA THR A 2 66.99 -21.24 6.77
C THR A 2 66.41 -19.90 7.04
N ASN A 3 65.99 -19.71 8.25
CA ASN A 3 66.63 -19.16 9.48
C ASN A 3 66.21 -17.70 9.69
N ALA A 4 65.53 -17.40 10.77
CA ALA A 4 65.91 -17.26 12.18
C ALA A 4 66.69 -15.93 12.47
N ASN A 5 66.18 -15.15 13.41
CA ASN A 5 66.75 -14.82 14.70
C ASN A 5 66.29 -13.47 15.19
N PHE A 6 65.68 -13.42 16.36
CA PHE A 6 66.16 -13.07 17.68
C PHE A 6 66.75 -11.64 17.86
N ARG A 7 66.16 -10.82 18.73
CA ARG A 7 66.79 -10.47 20.00
C ARG A 7 65.95 -9.56 20.91
N ARG A 8 65.84 -10.01 22.13
CA ARG A 8 65.43 -9.35 23.37
C ARG A 8 66.41 -8.21 23.72
N ILE A 9 65.94 -7.16 24.43
CA ILE A 9 66.70 -6.57 25.54
C ILE A 9 65.68 -6.01 26.56
N ARG A 10 65.91 -6.42 27.78
CA ARG A 10 65.37 -6.06 29.10
C ARG A 10 66.14 -4.86 29.64
N ASN A 11 65.56 -4.13 30.55
CA ASN A 11 66.01 -3.61 31.86
C ASN A 11 65.40 -2.26 32.11
N VAL A 12 64.94 -1.80 33.24
CA VAL A 12 64.96 -2.11 34.67
C VAL A 12 64.77 -0.74 35.38
N LEU A 13 63.79 -0.71 36.33
CA LEU A 13 63.70 0.03 37.60
C LEU A 13 64.09 1.52 37.70
N ALA A 14 63.16 2.33 38.24
CA ALA A 14 63.37 2.98 39.56
C ALA A 14 62.08 3.60 40.10
N ALA A 15 61.78 3.28 41.32
CA ALA A 15 60.74 3.79 42.18
C ALA A 15 61.15 5.19 42.77
N LEU A 16 60.16 6.08 42.93
CA LEU A 16 60.20 7.06 44.06
C LEU A 16 58.76 7.40 44.45
N ALA A 17 58.45 7.06 45.69
CA ALA A 17 57.23 7.43 46.40
C ALA A 17 57.30 8.87 46.88
N VAL A 18 56.27 9.67 46.68
CA VAL A 18 55.98 10.86 47.45
C VAL A 18 54.49 10.84 47.83
N THR A 19 54.24 10.63 49.10
CA THR A 19 52.99 10.82 49.80
C THR A 19 52.71 12.28 50.04
N THR A 20 51.59 12.81 49.57
CA THR A 20 50.97 14.00 50.12
C THR A 20 49.48 13.78 50.29
N LEU A 21 49.06 13.72 51.56
CA LEU A 21 47.65 13.83 51.95
C LEU A 21 47.12 15.20 51.63
N ILE A 22 46.07 15.36 50.95
CA ILE A 22 45.20 16.52 50.98
C ILE A 22 43.73 16.04 51.06
N ALA A 23 43.07 16.70 52.01
CA ALA A 23 41.73 16.41 52.55
C ALA A 23 40.60 16.46 51.54
N ALA A 24 39.58 15.72 51.93
CA ALA A 24 38.25 15.60 51.37
C ALA A 24 37.56 16.91 50.96
N CYS A 25 36.97 16.92 49.75
CA CYS A 25 35.69 17.49 49.45
C CYS A 25 35.02 16.58 48.43
N SER A 26 34.00 15.85 48.86
CA SER A 26 33.09 15.14 47.96
C SER A 26 32.25 16.15 47.19
N PRO A 27 32.22 16.11 45.87
CA PRO A 27 31.06 16.58 45.18
C PRO A 27 30.07 15.42 45.09
N GLU A 28 28.89 15.70 45.57
CA GLU A 28 27.62 14.97 45.35
C GLU A 28 27.56 14.51 43.89
N SER A 29 27.53 13.20 43.69
CA SER A 29 27.26 12.62 42.37
C SER A 29 25.81 12.95 41.99
N GLU A 30 25.64 14.01 41.22
CA GLU A 30 24.45 14.13 40.38
C GLU A 30 24.41 12.92 39.45
N THR A 31 23.55 12.01 39.79
CA THR A 31 23.14 10.96 38.91
C THR A 31 22.51 11.62 37.68
N ALA A 32 23.30 11.78 36.62
CA ALA A 32 22.80 12.13 35.33
C ALA A 32 21.76 11.07 34.96
N SER A 33 20.49 11.43 35.10
CA SER A 33 19.37 10.68 34.54
C SER A 33 19.58 10.63 33.03
N THR A 34 20.11 9.52 32.55
CA THR A 34 20.05 9.18 31.13
C THR A 34 18.60 9.33 30.74
N PRO A 35 18.23 10.16 29.75
CA PRO A 35 16.87 10.16 29.26
C PRO A 35 16.59 8.74 28.81
N SER A 36 15.66 8.06 29.49
CA SER A 36 15.06 6.85 28.98
C SER A 36 14.63 7.16 27.55
N ALA A 37 15.27 6.51 26.60
CA ALA A 37 14.74 6.44 25.24
C ALA A 37 13.28 6.03 25.41
N SER A 38 12.35 6.93 25.08
CA SER A 38 10.93 6.60 24.92
C SER A 38 10.88 5.30 24.14
N GLY A 39 10.32 4.25 24.75
CA GLY A 39 10.32 2.94 24.19
C GLY A 39 9.77 3.01 22.77
N ALA A 40 10.62 2.77 21.79
CA ALA A 40 10.16 2.37 20.47
C ALA A 40 9.31 1.12 20.71
N SER A 41 8.00 1.24 20.52
CA SER A 41 7.10 0.08 20.55
C SER A 41 7.69 -0.95 19.60
N SER A 42 8.02 -2.15 20.10
CA SER A 42 8.53 -3.18 19.22
C SER A 42 7.39 -3.56 18.27
N CYS A 43 7.67 -3.61 16.95
CA CYS A 43 6.67 -3.96 15.94
C CYS A 43 6.60 -5.49 15.77
N SER A 44 6.48 -6.24 16.88
CA SER A 44 6.32 -7.69 16.85
C SER A 44 4.89 -8.10 17.19
N ALA A 45 4.47 -9.26 16.73
CA ALA A 45 3.11 -9.77 16.93
C ALA A 45 2.67 -9.77 18.40
N GLU A 46 3.62 -10.02 19.35
CA GLU A 46 3.32 -10.05 20.79
C GLU A 46 3.09 -8.64 21.38
N SER A 47 3.65 -7.60 20.73
CA SER A 47 3.61 -6.22 21.24
C SER A 47 2.61 -5.32 20.53
N LEU A 48 2.15 -5.72 19.34
CA LEU A 48 1.19 -4.94 18.57
C LEU A 48 -0.20 -4.95 19.21
N GLN A 49 -0.80 -3.75 19.24
CA GLN A 49 -2.17 -3.58 19.75
C GLN A 49 -3.18 -3.81 18.61
N THR A 50 -3.32 -5.08 18.21
CA THR A 50 -4.32 -5.51 17.23
C THR A 50 -5.70 -5.64 17.85
N LEU A 51 -6.75 -5.66 17.01
CA LEU A 51 -8.15 -5.86 17.46
C LEU A 51 -8.33 -7.15 18.25
N THR A 52 -7.64 -8.20 17.87
CA THR A 52 -7.63 -9.49 18.58
C THR A 52 -6.19 -9.86 18.89
N THR A 53 -5.87 -9.98 20.18
CA THR A 53 -4.51 -10.33 20.61
C THR A 53 -4.01 -11.59 19.92
N GLY A 54 -2.81 -11.50 19.31
CA GLY A 54 -2.18 -12.62 18.60
C GLY A 54 -2.77 -12.93 17.22
N LYS A 55 -3.71 -12.11 16.74
CA LYS A 55 -4.26 -12.20 15.38
C LYS A 55 -4.12 -10.86 14.67
N LEU A 56 -3.98 -10.93 13.35
CA LEU A 56 -3.97 -9.76 12.47
C LEU A 56 -5.22 -9.82 11.60
N THR A 57 -6.16 -8.92 11.86
CA THR A 57 -7.41 -8.84 11.09
C THR A 57 -7.20 -7.96 9.87
N VAL A 58 -7.17 -8.56 8.70
CA VAL A 58 -6.98 -7.87 7.41
C VAL A 58 -8.30 -7.80 6.67
N ALA A 59 -8.64 -6.62 6.16
CA ALA A 59 -9.82 -6.45 5.32
C ALA A 59 -9.46 -6.35 3.84
N THR A 60 -10.42 -6.75 3.00
CA THR A 60 -10.43 -6.50 1.56
C THR A 60 -11.86 -6.27 1.07
N GLY A 61 -12.02 -6.02 -0.23
CA GLY A 61 -13.31 -5.73 -0.85
C GLY A 61 -14.33 -6.86 -0.81
N GLU A 62 -15.58 -6.51 -1.02
CA GLU A 62 -16.69 -7.45 -1.22
C GLU A 62 -17.48 -7.01 -2.47
N PRO A 63 -17.20 -7.61 -3.65
CA PRO A 63 -16.17 -8.62 -3.91
C PRO A 63 -14.75 -8.03 -3.99
N ALA A 64 -13.72 -8.89 -3.84
CA ALA A 64 -12.35 -8.57 -4.17
C ALA A 64 -12.05 -8.98 -5.63
N TYR A 65 -11.26 -8.18 -6.33
CA TYR A 65 -11.12 -8.30 -7.79
C TYR A 65 -9.75 -8.81 -8.20
N TYR A 66 -9.71 -9.55 -9.33
CA TYR A 66 -8.47 -9.81 -10.06
C TYR A 66 -7.87 -8.49 -10.61
N PRO A 67 -6.56 -8.28 -10.63
CA PRO A 67 -5.47 -9.17 -10.17
C PRO A 67 -5.08 -8.98 -8.70
N TRP A 68 -5.85 -8.22 -7.95
CA TRP A 68 -5.58 -7.87 -6.55
C TRP A 68 -5.79 -9.05 -5.62
N VAL A 69 -6.86 -9.79 -5.82
CA VAL A 69 -7.19 -11.04 -5.13
C VAL A 69 -7.73 -12.02 -6.18
N ILE A 70 -7.17 -13.23 -6.21
CA ILE A 70 -7.62 -14.27 -7.15
C ILE A 70 -8.86 -14.96 -6.59
N ASP A 71 -9.83 -15.23 -7.47
CA ASP A 71 -11.06 -15.98 -7.19
C ASP A 71 -11.85 -15.46 -5.97
N ASP A 72 -11.72 -14.17 -5.65
CA ASP A 72 -12.32 -13.57 -4.45
C ASP A 72 -11.96 -14.32 -3.15
N ALA A 73 -10.77 -14.93 -3.09
CA ALA A 73 -10.28 -15.79 -2.00
C ALA A 73 -8.96 -15.25 -1.40
N PRO A 74 -8.99 -14.17 -0.61
CA PRO A 74 -7.77 -13.53 -0.08
C PRO A 74 -6.96 -14.44 0.86
N GLU A 75 -7.60 -15.40 1.52
CA GLU A 75 -6.95 -16.40 2.38
C GLU A 75 -5.98 -17.32 1.62
N SER A 76 -6.14 -17.45 0.31
CA SER A 76 -5.19 -18.18 -0.53
C SER A 76 -3.80 -17.54 -0.51
N GLY A 77 -3.73 -16.21 -0.42
CA GLY A 77 -2.53 -15.41 -0.61
C GLY A 77 -2.22 -15.17 -2.08
N GLU A 78 -3.13 -15.54 -2.98
CA GLU A 78 -2.99 -15.35 -4.41
C GLU A 78 -3.63 -14.03 -4.85
N GLY A 79 -2.91 -13.29 -5.71
CA GLY A 79 -3.21 -11.92 -6.10
C GLY A 79 -2.29 -10.90 -5.43
N PHE A 80 -2.15 -9.75 -6.06
CA PHE A 80 -1.18 -8.74 -5.63
C PHE A 80 -1.40 -8.28 -4.18
N GLU A 81 -2.60 -7.83 -3.83
CA GLU A 81 -2.88 -7.33 -2.49
C GLU A 81 -2.95 -8.45 -1.44
N ALA A 82 -3.44 -9.64 -1.80
CA ALA A 82 -3.41 -10.77 -0.90
C ALA A 82 -1.95 -11.16 -0.54
N ALA A 83 -1.05 -11.18 -1.53
CA ALA A 83 0.37 -11.44 -1.32
C ALA A 83 1.05 -10.34 -0.49
N VAL A 84 0.75 -9.06 -0.76
CA VAL A 84 1.26 -7.92 0.03
C VAL A 84 0.81 -8.04 1.48
N ALA A 85 -0.46 -8.37 1.74
CA ALA A 85 -0.98 -8.53 3.09
C ALA A 85 -0.21 -9.58 3.90
N TYR A 86 0.05 -10.74 3.31
CA TYR A 86 0.84 -11.80 3.97
C TYR A 86 2.32 -11.43 4.14
N ALA A 87 2.92 -10.70 3.18
CA ALA A 87 4.28 -10.22 3.32
C ALA A 87 4.40 -9.20 4.48
N VAL A 88 3.45 -8.28 4.60
CA VAL A 88 3.37 -7.34 5.72
C VAL A 88 3.13 -8.08 7.04
N ALA A 89 2.20 -9.05 7.08
CA ALA A 89 1.96 -9.87 8.26
C ALA A 89 3.23 -10.59 8.74
N GLN A 90 4.01 -11.16 7.81
CA GLN A 90 5.28 -11.81 8.11
C GLN A 90 6.30 -10.83 8.70
N GLN A 91 6.43 -9.61 8.16
CA GLN A 91 7.32 -8.58 8.69
C GLN A 91 6.91 -8.14 10.12
N LEU A 92 5.62 -8.19 10.42
CA LEU A 92 5.09 -7.92 11.75
C LEU A 92 5.17 -9.14 12.70
N GLY A 93 5.67 -10.29 12.22
CA GLY A 93 5.87 -11.50 13.02
C GLY A 93 4.63 -12.39 13.17
N PHE A 94 3.58 -12.18 12.36
CA PHE A 94 2.40 -13.06 12.32
C PHE A 94 2.62 -14.22 11.35
N ALA A 95 2.23 -15.42 11.76
CA ALA A 95 2.13 -16.57 10.87
C ALA A 95 0.91 -16.45 9.96
N LYS A 96 0.88 -17.18 8.84
CA LYS A 96 -0.23 -17.13 7.89
C LYS A 96 -1.57 -17.48 8.54
N GLU A 97 -1.57 -18.46 9.43
CA GLU A 97 -2.74 -18.92 10.20
C GLU A 97 -3.25 -17.93 11.26
N ASP A 98 -2.48 -16.90 11.55
CA ASP A 98 -2.85 -15.82 12.46
C ASP A 98 -3.48 -14.62 11.74
N VAL A 99 -3.48 -14.63 10.42
CA VAL A 99 -4.18 -13.65 9.60
C VAL A 99 -5.65 -14.03 9.45
N VAL A 100 -6.54 -13.13 9.86
CA VAL A 100 -7.99 -13.28 9.76
C VAL A 100 -8.52 -12.30 8.73
N TRP A 101 -9.18 -12.81 7.69
CA TRP A 101 -9.76 -11.97 6.65
C TRP A 101 -11.20 -11.57 6.97
N VAL A 102 -11.52 -10.30 6.71
CA VAL A 102 -12.88 -9.74 6.77
C VAL A 102 -13.18 -8.96 5.49
N ARG A 103 -14.46 -8.74 5.22
CA ARG A 103 -14.91 -8.04 4.02
C ARG A 103 -15.47 -6.67 4.35
N THR A 104 -15.23 -5.70 3.48
CA THR A 104 -15.76 -4.34 3.59
C THR A 104 -16.17 -3.81 2.22
N THR A 105 -17.13 -2.88 2.20
CA THR A 105 -17.34 -2.04 1.02
C THR A 105 -16.25 -0.96 0.97
N PHE A 106 -15.93 -0.48 -0.22
CA PHE A 106 -14.91 0.56 -0.41
C PHE A 106 -15.25 1.86 0.33
N ASP A 107 -16.46 2.37 0.13
CA ASP A 107 -16.97 3.59 0.77
C ASP A 107 -17.06 3.45 2.30
N GLY A 108 -17.49 2.29 2.79
CA GLY A 108 -17.53 1.99 4.22
C GLY A 108 -16.14 2.01 4.87
N ALA A 109 -15.11 1.55 4.15
CA ALA A 109 -13.75 1.56 4.67
C ALA A 109 -13.16 2.97 4.81
N VAL A 110 -13.43 3.89 3.86
CA VAL A 110 -12.93 5.29 3.91
C VAL A 110 -13.76 6.20 4.82
N THR A 111 -14.96 5.78 5.24
CA THR A 111 -15.83 6.56 6.13
C THR A 111 -15.18 6.70 7.51
N PRO A 112 -15.26 7.89 8.18
CA PRO A 112 -14.75 8.06 9.54
C PRO A 112 -15.38 7.11 10.55
N GLY A 113 -14.63 6.70 11.58
CA GLY A 113 -15.10 5.88 12.70
C GLY A 113 -14.30 4.62 12.95
N ALA A 114 -14.76 3.84 13.92
CA ALA A 114 -14.13 2.59 14.30
C ALA A 114 -14.14 1.59 13.14
N LYS A 115 -13.05 0.82 13.01
CA LYS A 115 -12.90 -0.23 12.00
C LYS A 115 -13.01 -1.61 12.63
N THR A 116 -13.41 -2.58 11.83
CA THR A 116 -13.49 -4.00 12.20
C THR A 116 -12.25 -4.78 11.76
N PHE A 117 -11.20 -4.09 11.36
CA PHE A 117 -9.94 -4.62 10.86
C PHE A 117 -8.75 -3.83 11.42
N ASP A 118 -7.60 -4.46 11.44
CA ASP A 118 -6.32 -3.83 11.78
C ASP A 118 -5.80 -2.99 10.63
N PHE A 119 -5.86 -3.51 9.40
CA PHE A 119 -5.68 -2.74 8.17
C PHE A 119 -6.47 -3.34 7.00
N ASN A 120 -6.63 -2.56 5.93
CA ASN A 120 -7.40 -2.93 4.74
C ASN A 120 -6.60 -2.64 3.46
N LEU A 121 -6.65 -3.57 2.49
CA LEU A 121 -6.13 -3.41 1.14
C LEU A 121 -7.29 -3.52 0.15
N GLN A 122 -7.54 -2.45 -0.58
CA GLN A 122 -8.60 -2.37 -1.57
C GLN A 122 -8.31 -1.20 -2.53
N GLN A 123 -7.07 -1.12 -3.02
CA GLN A 123 -6.59 -0.08 -3.94
C GLN A 123 -6.87 1.35 -3.43
N PHE A 124 -6.70 1.58 -2.14
CA PHE A 124 -6.96 2.90 -1.55
C PHE A 124 -5.86 3.89 -1.91
N SER A 125 -6.16 4.84 -2.80
CA SER A 125 -5.30 6.00 -3.05
C SER A 125 -5.17 6.85 -1.78
N ILE A 126 -3.95 7.19 -1.42
CA ILE A 126 -3.63 8.08 -0.31
C ILE A 126 -3.95 9.51 -0.74
N THR A 127 -5.00 10.11 -0.17
CA THR A 127 -5.36 11.51 -0.41
C THR A 127 -5.44 12.29 0.90
N GLU A 128 -5.22 13.61 0.85
CA GLU A 128 -5.33 14.46 2.03
C GLU A 128 -6.76 14.46 2.61
N GLU A 129 -7.77 14.35 1.75
CA GLU A 129 -9.15 14.22 2.20
C GLU A 129 -9.37 12.95 3.01
N ARG A 130 -8.90 11.79 2.50
CA ARG A 130 -9.03 10.51 3.21
C ARG A 130 -8.21 10.48 4.50
N LYS A 131 -7.02 11.11 4.52
CA LYS A 131 -6.20 11.23 5.75
C LYS A 131 -6.90 11.98 6.88
N ALA A 132 -7.88 12.80 6.60
CA ALA A 132 -8.69 13.43 7.64
C ALA A 132 -9.56 12.41 8.40
N ALA A 133 -9.96 11.31 7.76
CA ALA A 133 -10.90 10.32 8.27
C ALA A 133 -10.24 8.99 8.71
N VAL A 134 -9.13 8.61 8.09
CA VAL A 134 -8.42 7.34 8.26
C VAL A 134 -6.91 7.56 8.24
N ASP A 135 -6.15 6.56 8.68
CA ASP A 135 -4.70 6.55 8.52
C ASP A 135 -4.30 5.66 7.34
N PHE A 136 -3.09 5.89 6.83
CA PHE A 136 -2.47 5.09 5.80
C PHE A 136 -1.06 4.67 6.18
N SER A 137 -0.64 3.51 5.69
CA SER A 137 0.76 3.10 5.69
C SER A 137 1.59 3.92 4.69
N SER A 138 2.90 3.69 4.66
CA SER A 138 3.74 3.97 3.49
C SER A 138 3.09 3.36 2.24
N PRO A 139 3.21 4.02 1.06
CA PRO A 139 2.60 3.51 -0.16
C PRO A 139 3.24 2.18 -0.58
N TYR A 140 2.42 1.20 -1.01
CA TYR A 140 2.89 -0.09 -1.52
C TYR A 140 2.81 -0.21 -3.05
N TYR A 141 2.05 0.64 -3.72
CA TYR A 141 1.91 0.66 -5.18
C TYR A 141 1.55 2.04 -5.70
N ASN A 142 1.82 2.29 -6.97
CA ASN A 142 1.33 3.47 -7.69
C ASN A 142 0.63 3.01 -8.96
N ALA A 143 -0.67 3.26 -9.09
CA ALA A 143 -1.46 2.87 -10.24
C ALA A 143 -1.94 4.11 -11.00
N PRO A 144 -1.61 4.26 -12.28
CA PRO A 144 -2.33 5.20 -13.14
C PRO A 144 -3.76 4.72 -13.37
N GLN A 145 -4.68 5.65 -13.57
CA GLN A 145 -6.05 5.33 -13.95
C GLN A 145 -6.17 5.25 -15.47
N ALA A 146 -7.15 4.50 -15.95
CA ALA A 146 -7.39 4.29 -17.37
C ALA A 146 -8.89 4.28 -17.69
N VAL A 147 -9.19 4.53 -18.96
CA VAL A 147 -10.54 4.42 -19.52
C VAL A 147 -10.63 3.10 -20.28
N VAL A 148 -11.56 2.24 -19.86
CA VAL A 148 -11.95 1.02 -20.58
C VAL A 148 -13.23 1.27 -21.37
N THR A 149 -13.28 0.75 -22.57
CA THR A 149 -14.43 0.83 -23.46
C THR A 149 -14.55 -0.47 -24.25
N TYR A 150 -15.43 -0.52 -25.24
CA TYR A 150 -15.63 -1.66 -26.13
C TYR A 150 -15.70 -1.23 -27.58
N LYS A 151 -15.45 -2.17 -28.51
CA LYS A 151 -15.56 -1.92 -29.94
C LYS A 151 -17.01 -1.55 -30.31
N GLY A 152 -17.16 -0.46 -31.04
CA GLY A 152 -18.48 0.09 -31.41
C GLY A 152 -19.03 1.09 -30.39
N SER A 153 -18.35 1.33 -29.28
CA SER A 153 -18.70 2.40 -28.31
C SER A 153 -18.56 3.79 -28.95
N ALA A 154 -19.35 4.74 -28.46
CA ALA A 154 -19.30 6.14 -28.88
C ALA A 154 -17.94 6.82 -28.62
N ILE A 155 -17.08 6.21 -27.77
CA ILE A 155 -15.75 6.74 -27.43
C ILE A 155 -14.62 5.94 -28.07
N GLU A 156 -14.90 4.90 -28.84
CA GLU A 156 -13.86 4.14 -29.52
C GLU A 156 -12.97 5.06 -30.38
N GLY A 157 -11.66 4.90 -30.26
CA GLY A 157 -10.67 5.66 -31.05
C GLY A 157 -10.45 7.11 -30.60
N LYS A 158 -11.13 7.59 -29.55
CA LYS A 158 -10.82 8.89 -28.96
C LYS A 158 -9.46 8.84 -28.26
N THR A 159 -8.70 9.94 -28.34
CA THR A 159 -7.31 10.00 -27.87
C THR A 159 -7.05 11.17 -26.92
N THR A 160 -8.04 12.00 -26.66
CA THR A 160 -7.92 13.18 -25.81
C THR A 160 -9.02 13.24 -24.76
N ILE A 161 -8.70 13.83 -23.60
CA ILE A 161 -9.66 14.10 -22.52
C ILE A 161 -10.85 14.94 -23.03
N ALA A 162 -10.56 15.93 -23.89
CA ALA A 162 -11.60 16.80 -24.42
C ALA A 162 -12.65 16.07 -25.24
N GLU A 163 -12.27 15.00 -25.95
CA GLU A 163 -13.20 14.18 -26.73
C GLU A 163 -14.13 13.33 -25.87
N LEU A 164 -13.78 13.11 -24.59
CA LEU A 164 -14.65 12.38 -23.64
C LEU A 164 -15.80 13.20 -23.12
N LYS A 165 -15.80 14.53 -23.36
CA LYS A 165 -16.92 15.39 -22.97
C LYS A 165 -18.21 14.95 -23.66
N GLY A 166 -19.27 14.84 -22.87
CA GLY A 166 -20.59 14.36 -23.34
C GLY A 166 -20.71 12.84 -23.45
N SER A 167 -19.67 12.07 -23.11
CA SER A 167 -19.73 10.60 -23.04
C SER A 167 -20.37 10.15 -21.73
N LYS A 168 -21.02 8.99 -21.76
CA LYS A 168 -21.57 8.33 -20.57
C LYS A 168 -20.45 7.51 -19.90
N LEU A 169 -19.76 8.12 -18.95
CA LEU A 169 -18.70 7.43 -18.20
C LEU A 169 -19.27 6.87 -16.89
N GLY A 170 -18.83 5.66 -16.53
CA GLY A 170 -19.15 4.99 -15.27
C GLY A 170 -17.96 4.97 -14.34
N VAL A 171 -18.22 5.06 -13.04
CA VAL A 171 -17.23 5.01 -11.97
C VAL A 171 -17.83 4.38 -10.71
N ALA A 172 -17.01 3.82 -9.84
CA ALA A 172 -17.46 3.38 -8.53
C ALA A 172 -17.52 4.58 -7.54
N VAL A 173 -18.43 4.50 -6.58
CA VAL A 173 -18.62 5.53 -5.54
C VAL A 173 -17.36 5.69 -4.68
N ALA A 174 -17.11 6.92 -4.21
CA ALA A 174 -16.00 7.28 -3.31
C ALA A 174 -14.59 6.99 -3.84
N THR A 175 -14.42 6.80 -5.15
CA THR A 175 -13.12 6.57 -5.80
C THR A 175 -12.51 7.88 -6.29
N THR A 176 -11.18 7.91 -6.43
CA THR A 176 -10.46 8.99 -7.11
C THR A 176 -10.84 9.08 -8.59
N SER A 177 -11.30 7.98 -9.20
CA SER A 177 -11.84 7.97 -10.57
C SER A 177 -13.11 8.82 -10.69
N LEU A 178 -13.99 8.80 -9.67
CA LEU A 178 -15.19 9.66 -9.62
C LEU A 178 -14.80 11.14 -9.64
N ASP A 179 -13.83 11.52 -8.79
CA ASP A 179 -13.34 12.89 -8.70
C ASP A 179 -12.66 13.32 -10.01
N TYR A 180 -11.83 12.43 -10.58
CA TYR A 180 -11.17 12.70 -11.85
C TYR A 180 -12.17 12.97 -12.99
N VAL A 181 -13.20 12.15 -13.12
CA VAL A 181 -14.20 12.32 -14.18
C VAL A 181 -14.94 13.62 -14.02
N LYS A 182 -15.31 14.02 -12.80
CA LYS A 182 -15.98 15.29 -12.52
C LYS A 182 -15.07 16.48 -12.76
N ASP A 183 -13.89 16.48 -12.17
CA ASP A 183 -13.05 17.66 -12.06
C ASP A 183 -12.15 17.88 -13.28
N GLN A 184 -11.64 16.80 -13.89
CA GLN A 184 -10.69 16.89 -15.00
C GLN A 184 -11.32 16.66 -16.36
N ILE A 185 -12.23 15.68 -16.49
CA ILE A 185 -12.96 15.46 -17.74
C ILE A 185 -14.14 16.45 -17.86
N GLY A 186 -14.74 16.83 -16.72
CA GLY A 186 -15.88 17.75 -16.66
C GLY A 186 -17.19 17.12 -17.13
N VAL A 187 -17.37 15.82 -16.82
CA VAL A 187 -18.56 15.03 -17.13
C VAL A 187 -19.17 14.55 -15.81
N GLU A 188 -20.50 14.63 -15.67
CA GLU A 188 -21.18 13.97 -14.56
C GLU A 188 -21.29 12.47 -14.87
N PRO A 189 -20.54 11.59 -14.13
CA PRO A 189 -20.52 10.17 -14.42
C PRO A 189 -21.76 9.47 -13.87
N GLN A 190 -22.05 8.30 -14.41
CA GLN A 190 -22.93 7.35 -13.77
C GLN A 190 -22.18 6.65 -12.63
N VAL A 191 -22.65 6.82 -11.39
CA VAL A 191 -22.00 6.29 -10.20
C VAL A 191 -22.61 4.93 -9.85
N PHE A 192 -21.76 3.95 -9.62
CA PHE A 192 -22.10 2.57 -9.25
C PHE A 192 -21.60 2.27 -7.84
N ASN A 193 -22.18 1.26 -7.19
CA ASN A 193 -21.75 0.85 -5.85
C ASN A 193 -20.32 0.29 -5.84
N ASP A 194 -19.90 -0.36 -6.96
CA ASP A 194 -18.60 -0.98 -7.12
C ASP A 194 -18.23 -1.12 -8.60
N ASN A 195 -17.01 -1.57 -8.88
CA ASN A 195 -16.51 -1.76 -10.23
C ASN A 195 -17.26 -2.89 -10.99
N ALA A 196 -17.74 -3.94 -10.32
CA ALA A 196 -18.45 -5.03 -10.99
C ALA A 196 -19.79 -4.55 -11.56
N ALA A 197 -20.50 -3.70 -10.81
CA ALA A 197 -21.74 -3.08 -11.30
C ALA A 197 -21.48 -2.16 -12.49
N ALA A 198 -20.39 -1.37 -12.46
CA ALA A 198 -20.00 -0.50 -13.56
C ALA A 198 -19.59 -1.29 -14.81
N VAL A 199 -18.85 -2.39 -14.66
CA VAL A 199 -18.48 -3.31 -15.76
C VAL A 199 -19.73 -3.95 -16.37
N THR A 200 -20.67 -4.38 -15.55
CA THR A 200 -21.96 -4.92 -16.02
C THR A 200 -22.71 -3.89 -16.87
N ALA A 201 -22.74 -2.63 -16.44
CA ALA A 201 -23.36 -1.55 -17.20
C ALA A 201 -22.63 -1.27 -18.54
N LEU A 202 -21.28 -1.36 -18.55
CA LEU A 202 -20.48 -1.22 -19.75
C LEU A 202 -20.78 -2.35 -20.77
N ILE A 203 -20.78 -3.60 -20.32
CA ILE A 203 -21.09 -4.78 -21.15
C ILE A 203 -22.51 -4.68 -21.74
N ASN A 204 -23.46 -4.15 -20.98
CA ASN A 204 -24.83 -3.95 -21.43
C ASN A 204 -25.01 -2.69 -22.31
N GLY A 205 -23.96 -1.96 -22.63
CA GLY A 205 -24.02 -0.74 -23.46
C GLY A 205 -24.78 0.42 -22.81
N GLN A 206 -24.93 0.41 -21.51
CA GLN A 206 -25.61 1.49 -20.75
C GLN A 206 -24.72 2.71 -20.57
N ILE A 207 -23.41 2.49 -20.55
CA ILE A 207 -22.34 3.50 -20.52
C ILE A 207 -21.36 3.28 -21.67
N ASP A 208 -20.65 4.34 -22.06
CA ASP A 208 -19.68 4.30 -23.17
C ASP A 208 -18.29 3.84 -22.71
N GLY A 209 -17.96 4.04 -21.45
CA GLY A 209 -16.70 3.66 -20.83
C GLY A 209 -16.75 3.67 -19.31
N ILE A 210 -15.78 2.99 -18.71
CA ILE A 210 -15.55 2.97 -17.25
C ILE A 210 -14.16 3.50 -16.95
N VAL A 211 -14.01 4.26 -15.86
CA VAL A 211 -12.70 4.73 -15.37
C VAL A 211 -12.36 3.95 -14.11
N LEU A 212 -11.17 3.35 -14.11
CA LEU A 212 -10.65 2.54 -13.00
C LEU A 212 -9.11 2.43 -13.12
N ASP A 213 -8.48 1.80 -12.13
CA ASP A 213 -7.03 1.61 -12.12
C ASP A 213 -6.54 0.71 -13.26
N LEU A 214 -5.40 1.04 -13.84
CA LEU A 214 -4.87 0.38 -15.02
C LEU A 214 -4.73 -1.14 -14.91
N PRO A 215 -4.24 -1.74 -13.79
CA PRO A 215 -4.19 -3.20 -13.67
C PRO A 215 -5.58 -3.85 -13.76
N SER A 216 -6.59 -3.24 -13.14
CA SER A 216 -7.99 -3.68 -13.28
C SER A 216 -8.51 -3.46 -14.69
N ALA A 217 -8.12 -2.37 -15.36
CA ALA A 217 -8.50 -2.08 -16.73
C ALA A 217 -8.04 -3.17 -17.71
N PHE A 218 -6.84 -3.72 -17.52
CA PHE A 218 -6.36 -4.85 -18.34
C PHE A 218 -7.23 -6.09 -18.17
N TYR A 219 -7.59 -6.43 -16.94
CA TYR A 219 -8.46 -7.58 -16.67
C TYR A 219 -9.86 -7.37 -17.26
N VAL A 220 -10.47 -6.21 -17.04
CA VAL A 220 -11.79 -5.89 -17.58
C VAL A 220 -11.79 -5.99 -19.10
N SER A 221 -10.81 -5.35 -19.76
CA SER A 221 -10.76 -5.31 -21.22
C SER A 221 -10.43 -6.65 -21.87
N ALA A 222 -9.57 -7.46 -21.24
CA ALA A 222 -9.09 -8.72 -21.83
C ALA A 222 -9.92 -9.93 -21.46
N VAL A 223 -10.60 -9.92 -20.30
CA VAL A 223 -11.27 -11.10 -19.73
C VAL A 223 -12.77 -10.89 -19.52
N GLN A 224 -13.19 -9.76 -18.98
CA GLN A 224 -14.61 -9.56 -18.65
C GLN A 224 -15.44 -9.09 -19.85
N ILE A 225 -14.85 -8.32 -20.77
CA ILE A 225 -15.51 -7.98 -22.05
C ILE A 225 -15.15 -9.07 -23.06
N GLU A 226 -16.09 -9.97 -23.32
CA GLU A 226 -15.89 -11.18 -24.12
C GLU A 226 -15.56 -10.88 -25.58
N ASP A 227 -15.12 -11.92 -26.31
CA ASP A 227 -14.85 -11.93 -27.77
C ASP A 227 -13.75 -10.93 -28.22
N GLY A 228 -12.88 -10.48 -27.32
CA GLY A 228 -11.84 -9.51 -27.66
C GLY A 228 -12.40 -8.14 -28.07
N ASN A 229 -13.59 -7.81 -27.57
CA ASN A 229 -14.24 -6.52 -27.82
C ASN A 229 -13.83 -5.44 -26.81
N GLY A 230 -13.22 -5.80 -25.68
CA GLY A 230 -12.74 -4.85 -24.70
C GLY A 230 -11.53 -4.06 -25.21
N LEU A 231 -11.51 -2.78 -24.90
CA LEU A 231 -10.46 -1.84 -25.32
C LEU A 231 -10.05 -0.98 -24.13
N ILE A 232 -8.74 -0.81 -23.92
CA ILE A 232 -8.22 0.28 -23.09
C ILE A 232 -8.05 1.47 -24.00
N LEU A 233 -8.86 2.52 -23.82
CA LEU A 233 -8.79 3.72 -24.60
C LEU A 233 -7.47 4.48 -24.36
N GLY A 234 -7.06 4.53 -23.10
CA GLY A 234 -5.80 5.10 -22.68
C GLY A 234 -5.74 5.32 -21.17
N GLN A 235 -4.53 5.62 -20.68
CA GLN A 235 -4.31 6.07 -19.32
C GLN A 235 -4.72 7.54 -19.20
N LEU A 236 -5.23 7.90 -18.04
CA LEU A 236 -5.49 9.30 -17.70
C LEU A 236 -4.19 9.99 -17.29
N PRO A 237 -3.94 11.24 -17.69
CA PRO A 237 -2.80 12.02 -17.21
C PRO A 237 -2.82 12.13 -15.69
N SER A 238 -1.65 12.00 -15.06
CA SER A 238 -1.54 12.21 -13.60
C SER A 238 -1.88 13.67 -13.23
N THR A 239 -2.62 13.86 -12.15
CA THR A 239 -3.00 15.18 -11.63
C THR A 239 -2.06 15.69 -10.52
N GLY A 240 -0.94 14.99 -10.26
CA GLY A 240 0.01 15.39 -9.23
C GLY A 240 0.76 14.21 -8.61
N GLU A 241 0.54 13.94 -7.32
CA GLU A 241 1.28 12.91 -6.57
C GLU A 241 1.01 11.46 -7.02
N GLY A 242 0.11 11.28 -7.99
CA GLY A 242 -0.29 9.98 -8.51
C GLY A 242 -1.21 9.23 -7.55
N ASP A 243 -1.75 8.11 -8.02
CA ASP A 243 -2.59 7.23 -7.20
C ASP A 243 -1.71 6.25 -6.42
N ASN A 244 -1.05 6.76 -5.38
CA ASN A 244 -0.29 5.94 -4.45
C ASN A 244 -1.23 5.16 -3.54
N PHE A 245 -1.20 3.83 -3.58
CA PHE A 245 -1.99 2.98 -2.70
C PHE A 245 -1.30 2.76 -1.37
N GLY A 246 -2.05 2.94 -0.28
CA GLY A 246 -1.63 2.63 1.09
C GLY A 246 -2.57 1.64 1.76
N LEU A 247 -2.03 0.88 2.72
CA LEU A 247 -2.88 0.10 3.61
C LEU A 247 -3.65 1.09 4.48
N LEU A 248 -4.98 0.95 4.48
CA LEU A 248 -5.88 1.83 5.24
C LEU A 248 -6.07 1.29 6.65
N LEU A 249 -5.95 2.18 7.65
CA LEU A 249 -6.16 1.86 9.07
C LEU A 249 -7.22 2.81 9.67
N ALA A 250 -7.72 2.46 10.84
CA ALA A 250 -8.51 3.40 11.62
C ALA A 250 -7.71 4.69 11.87
N LYS A 251 -8.38 5.82 11.96
CA LYS A 251 -7.74 7.09 12.33
C LYS A 251 -7.06 6.97 13.70
N ASP A 252 -5.81 7.45 13.79
CA ASP A 252 -4.98 7.39 14.99
C ASP A 252 -4.71 5.94 15.48
N SER A 253 -4.65 4.98 14.56
CA SER A 253 -4.36 3.59 14.90
C SER A 253 -2.97 3.44 15.53
N PRO A 254 -2.85 2.76 16.68
CA PRO A 254 -1.56 2.59 17.36
C PRO A 254 -0.55 1.76 16.56
N ILE A 255 -1.00 1.02 15.55
CA ILE A 255 -0.14 0.17 14.72
C ILE A 255 0.27 0.81 13.40
N THR A 256 -0.23 2.01 13.04
CA THR A 256 0.06 2.68 11.75
C THR A 256 1.55 2.76 11.45
N SER A 257 2.36 3.15 12.44
CA SER A 257 3.81 3.25 12.27
C SER A 257 4.47 1.89 12.01
N CYS A 258 4.02 0.83 12.69
CA CYS A 258 4.55 -0.52 12.50
C CYS A 258 4.16 -1.09 11.14
N VAL A 259 2.93 -0.87 10.71
CA VAL A 259 2.47 -1.28 9.37
C VAL A 259 3.25 -0.55 8.28
N SER A 260 3.52 0.76 8.44
CA SER A 260 4.39 1.52 7.53
C SER A 260 5.80 0.95 7.47
N GLN A 261 6.41 0.63 8.61
CA GLN A 261 7.74 0.02 8.67
C GLN A 261 7.77 -1.35 7.97
N ALA A 262 6.72 -2.15 8.12
CA ALA A 262 6.61 -3.44 7.44
C ALA A 262 6.51 -3.28 5.92
N VAL A 263 5.73 -2.30 5.43
CA VAL A 263 5.67 -1.96 3.99
C VAL A 263 7.04 -1.49 3.49
N ASP A 264 7.73 -0.64 4.23
CA ASP A 264 9.06 -0.16 3.85
C ASP A 264 10.10 -1.29 3.85
N ALA A 265 9.96 -2.28 4.76
CA ALA A 265 10.83 -3.45 4.81
C ALA A 265 10.66 -4.35 3.57
N ILE A 266 9.42 -4.67 3.15
CA ILE A 266 9.18 -5.49 1.95
C ILE A 266 9.57 -4.78 0.65
N LYS A 267 9.63 -3.44 0.65
CA LYS A 267 10.24 -2.66 -0.44
C LYS A 267 11.77 -2.82 -0.43
N ALA A 268 12.38 -2.63 0.72
CA ALA A 268 13.82 -2.61 0.85
C ALA A 268 14.47 -3.98 0.57
N ASP A 269 13.79 -5.08 0.89
CA ASP A 269 14.28 -6.44 0.66
C ASP A 269 13.94 -7.00 -0.73
N GLY A 270 13.19 -6.25 -1.56
CA GLY A 270 12.78 -6.64 -2.90
C GLY A 270 11.57 -7.58 -2.97
N SER A 271 10.97 -7.94 -1.84
CA SER A 271 9.78 -8.80 -1.79
C SER A 271 8.60 -8.17 -2.53
N LEU A 272 8.40 -6.85 -2.37
CA LEU A 272 7.32 -6.13 -3.04
C LEU A 272 7.50 -6.13 -4.57
N ASP A 273 8.73 -5.95 -5.06
CA ASP A 273 9.03 -6.01 -6.49
C ASP A 273 8.75 -7.40 -7.06
N ALA A 274 9.12 -8.46 -6.34
CA ALA A 274 8.83 -9.84 -6.74
C ALA A 274 7.33 -10.13 -6.78
N ILE A 275 6.57 -9.65 -5.79
CA ILE A 275 5.11 -9.76 -5.74
C ILE A 275 4.49 -8.99 -6.93
N THR A 276 4.96 -7.77 -7.21
CA THR A 276 4.50 -6.95 -8.34
C THR A 276 4.74 -7.66 -9.67
N ALA A 277 5.95 -8.17 -9.88
CA ALA A 277 6.29 -8.89 -11.10
C ALA A 277 5.44 -10.15 -11.31
N THR A 278 5.10 -10.84 -10.21
CA THR A 278 4.29 -12.07 -10.26
C THR A 278 2.84 -11.79 -10.66
N TRP A 279 2.23 -10.77 -10.08
CA TRP A 279 0.77 -10.58 -10.18
C TRP A 279 0.35 -9.47 -11.14
N LEU A 280 1.14 -8.42 -11.30
CA LEU A 280 0.80 -7.27 -12.15
C LEU A 280 1.64 -7.22 -13.45
N GLY A 281 2.67 -8.07 -13.56
CA GLY A 281 3.59 -8.06 -14.70
C GLY A 281 4.54 -6.86 -14.68
N THR A 282 5.46 -6.83 -15.63
CA THR A 282 6.52 -5.83 -15.63
C THR A 282 6.26 -4.59 -16.47
N ASP A 283 5.30 -4.59 -17.43
CA ASP A 283 5.19 -3.46 -18.37
C ASP A 283 3.85 -3.36 -19.14
N ALA A 284 2.73 -3.56 -18.48
CA ALA A 284 1.47 -3.29 -19.14
C ALA A 284 1.21 -1.78 -19.20
N GLY A 285 1.72 -1.12 -20.22
CA GLY A 285 1.45 0.29 -20.51
C GLY A 285 0.31 0.45 -21.51
N ALA A 286 -0.54 1.45 -21.31
CA ALA A 286 -1.48 1.94 -22.30
C ALA A 286 -1.08 3.38 -22.71
N PRO A 287 -1.40 3.86 -23.92
CA PRO A 287 -1.09 5.24 -24.30
C PRO A 287 -1.78 6.22 -23.36
N VAL A 288 -1.10 7.32 -23.02
CA VAL A 288 -1.69 8.38 -22.19
C VAL A 288 -2.58 9.26 -23.08
N LEU A 289 -3.83 9.49 -22.64
CA LEU A 289 -4.76 10.43 -23.28
C LEU A 289 -4.21 11.87 -23.17
N LYS A 290 -4.41 12.67 -24.21
CA LYS A 290 -3.88 14.04 -24.29
C LYS A 290 -4.89 15.08 -23.79
#